data_f05a3da5062e4466d0f46b412fa70b22
#
_entry.id   f05a3da5062e4466d0f46b412fa70b22
#
_cell.length_a   1.000
_cell.length_b   1.000
_cell.length_c   1.000
_cell.angle_alpha   90.00
_cell.angle_beta   90.00
_cell.angle_gamma   90.00
#
_symmetry.space_group_name_H-M   'P 1'
#
loop_
_entity.id
_entity.type
_entity.pdbx_description
1 polymer ?
#
loop_
_entity_poly.entity_id
_entity_poly.type
_entity_poly.pdbx_seq_one_letter_code
_entity_poly.pdbx_strand_id
1 'polypeptide(L)'
;MILLKCTSAYPAPYEDINLKTIPSMKEVFDCVVGLSDHTMGCAVAGAGVALGAKVVEKHLTLRRADGGADAAFSMEPEEFKEMVDHIRMIEKAVGKVTYDLTPKQKKSREHSRSLFVAQDMKAGDVFTPENLRSVRPSCGLHTRYYEELLGKRITRDARLGTPMDWSLVDLSLIHISEPTRRV
;
A
#
# COMPACT_ATOMS: atom_id res chain seq x y z
N MET A 1 -5.73 -1.72 -34.27
CA MET A 1 -7.08 -1.28 -33.87
C MET A 1 -7.01 -0.82 -32.40
N ILE A 2 -7.72 0.26 -32.04
CA ILE A 2 -7.88 0.71 -30.65
C ILE A 2 -9.39 0.73 -30.37
N LEU A 3 -9.81 0.15 -29.26
CA LEU A 3 -11.19 0.20 -28.80
C LEU A 3 -11.31 1.13 -27.59
N LEU A 4 -12.27 2.04 -27.63
CA LEU A 4 -12.54 2.94 -26.50
C LEU A 4 -13.83 2.49 -25.79
N LYS A 5 -13.75 2.25 -24.47
CA LYS A 5 -14.94 2.18 -23.64
C LYS A 5 -15.56 3.57 -23.60
N CYS A 6 -16.83 3.67 -23.94
CA CYS A 6 -17.57 4.90 -24.00
C CYS A 6 -18.91 4.78 -23.27
N THR A 7 -19.39 5.88 -22.68
CA THR A 7 -20.75 6.05 -22.19
C THR A 7 -21.33 7.29 -22.88
N SER A 8 -22.28 7.08 -23.79
CA SER A 8 -22.86 8.12 -24.63
C SER A 8 -23.96 8.91 -23.89
N ALA A 9 -23.57 9.59 -22.82
CA ALA A 9 -24.34 10.57 -22.08
C ALA A 9 -23.47 11.82 -21.86
N TYR A 10 -24.03 13.00 -21.88
CA TYR A 10 -23.28 14.28 -21.96
C TYR A 10 -23.83 15.33 -20.98
N PRO A 11 -23.26 15.57 -19.78
CA PRO A 11 -22.19 14.75 -19.18
C PRO A 11 -22.68 13.36 -18.78
N ALA A 12 -21.75 12.39 -18.72
CA ALA A 12 -22.08 11.02 -18.31
C ALA A 12 -22.17 10.92 -16.78
N PRO A 13 -23.22 10.26 -16.22
CA PRO A 13 -23.29 9.96 -14.79
C PRO A 13 -22.18 8.98 -14.40
N TYR A 14 -21.58 9.17 -13.22
CA TYR A 14 -20.45 8.35 -12.77
C TYR A 14 -20.82 6.86 -12.60
N GLU A 15 -22.02 6.58 -12.12
CA GLU A 15 -22.57 5.24 -11.90
C GLU A 15 -22.71 4.42 -13.19
N ASP A 16 -22.83 5.08 -14.34
CA ASP A 16 -23.01 4.42 -15.66
C ASP A 16 -21.67 4.13 -16.37
N ILE A 17 -20.54 4.63 -15.84
CA ILE A 17 -19.26 4.51 -16.52
C ILE A 17 -18.73 3.08 -16.56
N ASN A 18 -18.91 2.31 -15.51
CA ASN A 18 -18.51 0.89 -15.45
C ASN A 18 -17.06 0.64 -15.93
N LEU A 19 -16.09 1.32 -15.32
CA LEU A 19 -14.66 1.26 -15.71
C LEU A 19 -14.07 -0.15 -15.72
N LYS A 20 -14.62 -1.10 -14.95
CA LYS A 20 -14.22 -2.51 -14.99
C LYS A 20 -14.40 -3.17 -16.35
N THR A 21 -15.14 -2.54 -17.26
CA THR A 21 -15.25 -2.99 -18.65
C THR A 21 -13.92 -2.87 -19.40
N ILE A 22 -13.03 -1.93 -19.02
CA ILE A 22 -11.75 -1.71 -19.69
C ILE A 22 -10.85 -2.95 -19.66
N PRO A 23 -10.50 -3.54 -18.49
CA PRO A 23 -9.73 -4.79 -18.46
C PRO A 23 -10.43 -5.95 -19.16
N SER A 24 -11.76 -6.07 -19.03
CA SER A 24 -12.52 -7.11 -19.74
C SER A 24 -12.42 -6.97 -21.26
N MET A 25 -12.55 -5.75 -21.80
CA MET A 25 -12.36 -5.51 -23.24
C MET A 25 -10.96 -5.90 -23.72
N LYS A 26 -9.93 -5.65 -22.91
CA LYS A 26 -8.56 -6.05 -23.24
C LYS A 26 -8.42 -7.56 -23.32
N GLU A 27 -9.02 -8.30 -22.42
CA GLU A 27 -9.00 -9.77 -22.40
C GLU A 27 -9.76 -10.37 -23.57
N VAL A 28 -10.93 -9.80 -23.89
CA VAL A 28 -11.83 -10.35 -24.93
C VAL A 28 -11.34 -10.04 -26.35
N PHE A 29 -10.83 -8.84 -26.61
CA PHE A 29 -10.53 -8.37 -27.97
C PHE A 29 -9.05 -8.38 -28.32
N ASP A 30 -8.16 -8.71 -27.40
CA ASP A 30 -6.69 -8.73 -27.58
C ASP A 30 -6.16 -7.52 -28.38
N CYS A 31 -6.58 -6.32 -27.98
CA CYS A 31 -6.19 -5.08 -28.62
C CYS A 31 -5.91 -3.97 -27.60
N VAL A 32 -5.40 -2.84 -28.07
CA VAL A 32 -5.25 -1.64 -27.24
C VAL A 32 -6.64 -1.12 -26.88
N VAL A 33 -6.86 -0.91 -25.57
CA VAL A 33 -8.11 -0.38 -25.04
C VAL A 33 -7.87 0.98 -24.42
N GLY A 34 -8.84 1.89 -24.60
CA GLY A 34 -8.86 3.21 -24.02
C GLY A 34 -10.23 3.55 -23.42
N LEU A 35 -10.36 4.81 -23.05
CA LEU A 35 -11.58 5.40 -22.50
C LEU A 35 -11.94 6.66 -23.29
N SER A 36 -13.18 6.74 -23.78
CA SER A 36 -13.82 7.99 -24.22
C SER A 36 -14.66 8.48 -23.05
N ASP A 37 -14.18 9.54 -22.39
CA ASP A 37 -14.69 10.02 -21.10
C ASP A 37 -15.52 11.29 -21.26
N HIS A 38 -16.80 11.19 -20.96
CA HIS A 38 -17.78 12.29 -20.98
C HIS A 38 -18.18 12.76 -19.57
N THR A 39 -17.48 12.33 -18.53
CA THR A 39 -17.75 12.80 -17.16
C THR A 39 -17.14 14.19 -16.91
N MET A 40 -17.56 14.84 -15.85
CA MET A 40 -16.93 16.08 -15.39
C MET A 40 -15.59 15.79 -14.68
N GLY A 41 -14.61 16.67 -14.91
CA GLY A 41 -13.31 16.60 -14.24
C GLY A 41 -12.41 15.46 -14.75
N CYS A 42 -11.31 15.17 -14.01
CA CYS A 42 -10.23 14.27 -14.44
C CYS A 42 -10.20 12.91 -13.74
N ALA A 43 -11.03 12.70 -12.71
CA ALA A 43 -10.93 11.53 -11.83
C ALA A 43 -11.21 10.21 -12.57
N VAL A 44 -12.21 10.19 -13.43
CA VAL A 44 -12.60 8.99 -14.20
C VAL A 44 -11.54 8.63 -15.24
N ALA A 45 -10.96 9.64 -15.92
CA ALA A 45 -9.84 9.44 -16.84
C ALA A 45 -8.64 8.78 -16.14
N GLY A 46 -8.26 9.31 -14.95
CA GLY A 46 -7.19 8.74 -14.13
C GLY A 46 -7.47 7.31 -13.67
N ALA A 47 -8.69 7.03 -13.21
CA ALA A 47 -9.11 5.69 -12.82
C ALA A 47 -9.12 4.72 -14.01
N GLY A 48 -9.54 5.17 -15.20
CA GLY A 48 -9.48 4.38 -16.43
C GLY A 48 -8.07 3.95 -16.78
N VAL A 49 -7.09 4.86 -16.67
CA VAL A 49 -5.66 4.55 -16.88
C VAL A 49 -5.16 3.55 -15.84
N ALA A 50 -5.53 3.71 -14.57
CA ALA A 50 -5.16 2.76 -13.52
C ALA A 50 -5.71 1.34 -13.79
N LEU A 51 -6.86 1.24 -14.47
CA LEU A 51 -7.46 -0.03 -14.92
C LEU A 51 -6.95 -0.52 -16.28
N GLY A 52 -5.97 0.17 -16.87
CA GLY A 52 -5.27 -0.31 -18.07
C GLY A 52 -5.62 0.39 -19.37
N ALA A 53 -6.44 1.44 -19.37
CA ALA A 53 -6.64 2.28 -20.54
C ALA A 53 -5.31 2.88 -21.01
N LYS A 54 -5.04 2.79 -22.32
CA LYS A 54 -3.82 3.32 -22.96
C LYS A 54 -4.07 4.60 -23.75
N VAL A 55 -5.34 4.91 -23.99
CA VAL A 55 -5.80 6.13 -24.67
C VAL A 55 -6.93 6.70 -23.84
N VAL A 56 -6.92 8.01 -23.66
CA VAL A 56 -8.03 8.77 -23.08
C VAL A 56 -8.45 9.82 -24.10
N GLU A 57 -9.73 9.81 -24.41
CA GLU A 57 -10.39 10.80 -25.24
C GLU A 57 -11.33 11.60 -24.34
N LYS A 58 -11.31 12.94 -24.48
CA LYS A 58 -12.15 13.83 -23.69
C LYS A 58 -12.43 15.13 -24.43
N HIS A 59 -13.61 15.68 -24.24
CA HIS A 59 -14.02 16.95 -24.85
C HIS A 59 -13.15 18.10 -24.32
N LEU A 60 -12.70 18.96 -25.25
CA LEU A 60 -11.89 20.15 -25.00
C LEU A 60 -12.56 21.38 -25.63
N THR A 61 -12.62 22.49 -24.90
CA THR A 61 -12.96 23.81 -25.41
C THR A 61 -11.92 24.82 -24.98
N LEU A 62 -11.72 25.87 -25.74
CA LEU A 62 -10.79 26.94 -25.35
C LEU A 62 -11.32 27.71 -24.13
N ARG A 63 -12.61 28.08 -24.14
CA ARG A 63 -13.31 28.73 -23.03
C ARG A 63 -14.79 28.31 -23.04
N ARG A 64 -15.27 27.79 -21.91
CA ARG A 64 -16.71 27.47 -21.78
C ARG A 64 -17.61 28.66 -21.99
N ALA A 65 -17.13 29.86 -21.60
CA ALA A 65 -17.86 31.11 -21.75
C ALA A 65 -18.14 31.52 -23.22
N ASP A 66 -17.39 30.97 -24.18
CA ASP A 66 -17.61 31.23 -25.61
C ASP A 66 -18.82 30.43 -26.13
N GLY A 67 -19.37 29.52 -25.36
CA GLY A 67 -20.52 28.69 -25.71
C GLY A 67 -20.19 27.56 -26.68
N GLY A 68 -21.23 26.90 -27.16
CA GLY A 68 -21.15 25.72 -28.04
C GLY A 68 -21.94 24.56 -27.48
N ALA A 69 -22.27 23.58 -28.33
CA ALA A 69 -23.14 22.44 -27.95
C ALA A 69 -22.60 21.64 -26.77
N ASP A 70 -21.28 21.44 -26.70
CA ASP A 70 -20.62 20.57 -25.71
C ASP A 70 -19.76 21.38 -24.72
N ALA A 71 -19.76 22.70 -24.79
CA ALA A 71 -18.87 23.56 -24.00
C ALA A 71 -19.06 23.35 -22.49
N ALA A 72 -20.29 23.17 -22.02
CA ALA A 72 -20.62 23.08 -20.59
C ALA A 72 -19.89 21.93 -19.84
N PHE A 73 -19.65 20.82 -20.51
CA PHE A 73 -18.96 19.65 -19.91
C PHE A 73 -17.55 19.43 -20.48
N SER A 74 -17.10 20.22 -21.46
CA SER A 74 -15.74 20.19 -21.99
C SER A 74 -14.73 20.73 -21.00
N MET A 75 -13.52 20.19 -21.00
CA MET A 75 -12.40 20.74 -20.25
C MET A 75 -11.82 21.98 -20.93
N GLU A 76 -11.37 22.93 -20.15
CA GLU A 76 -10.53 24.04 -20.64
C GLU A 76 -9.04 23.58 -20.66
N PRO A 77 -8.14 24.31 -21.39
CA PRO A 77 -6.76 23.88 -21.57
C PRO A 77 -6.00 23.57 -20.28
N GLU A 78 -6.17 24.39 -19.24
CA GLU A 78 -5.52 24.22 -17.94
C GLU A 78 -6.02 22.95 -17.24
N GLU A 79 -7.32 22.69 -17.28
CA GLU A 79 -7.92 21.47 -16.70
C GLU A 79 -7.48 20.22 -17.45
N PHE A 80 -7.39 20.32 -18.78
CA PHE A 80 -6.89 19.22 -19.61
C PHE A 80 -5.42 18.93 -19.32
N LYS A 81 -4.60 19.96 -19.15
CA LYS A 81 -3.21 19.82 -18.73
C LYS A 81 -3.11 19.15 -17.36
N GLU A 82 -3.89 19.59 -16.39
CA GLU A 82 -3.95 19.00 -15.05
C GLU A 82 -4.31 17.50 -15.13
N MET A 83 -5.30 17.14 -15.94
CA MET A 83 -5.66 15.75 -16.19
C MET A 83 -4.46 14.93 -16.71
N VAL A 84 -3.73 15.47 -17.69
CA VAL A 84 -2.54 14.81 -18.25
C VAL A 84 -1.48 14.63 -17.16
N ASP A 85 -1.20 15.65 -16.36
CA ASP A 85 -0.20 15.59 -15.28
C ASP A 85 -0.60 14.54 -14.23
N HIS A 86 -1.87 14.46 -13.85
CA HIS A 86 -2.41 13.44 -12.95
C HIS A 86 -2.29 12.04 -13.56
N ILE A 87 -2.60 11.85 -14.84
CA ILE A 87 -2.43 10.56 -15.53
C ILE A 87 -0.97 10.12 -15.49
N ARG A 88 0.00 11.01 -15.76
CA ARG A 88 1.43 10.69 -15.70
C ARG A 88 1.89 10.33 -14.29
N MET A 89 1.30 10.92 -13.26
CA MET A 89 1.54 10.54 -11.87
C MET A 89 0.96 9.15 -11.56
N ILE A 90 -0.26 8.88 -12.00
CA ILE A 90 -0.95 7.59 -11.81
C ILE A 90 -0.18 6.46 -12.49
N GLU A 91 0.30 6.63 -13.71
CA GLU A 91 1.11 5.63 -14.43
C GLU A 91 2.36 5.22 -13.61
N LYS A 92 3.02 6.18 -12.97
CA LYS A 92 4.15 5.89 -12.08
C LYS A 92 3.72 5.18 -10.79
N ALA A 93 2.56 5.54 -10.26
CA ALA A 93 2.06 5.02 -9.00
C ALA A 93 1.47 3.62 -9.10
N VAL A 94 0.89 3.24 -10.24
CA VAL A 94 0.34 1.89 -10.49
C VAL A 94 1.40 0.82 -10.29
N GLY A 95 2.61 1.02 -10.81
CA GLY A 95 3.76 0.15 -10.57
C GLY A 95 3.49 -1.33 -10.85
N LYS A 96 3.97 -2.18 -9.96
CA LYS A 96 3.80 -3.65 -10.00
C LYS A 96 3.44 -4.19 -8.62
N VAL A 97 2.83 -5.36 -8.56
CA VAL A 97 2.61 -6.07 -7.30
C VAL A 97 3.97 -6.45 -6.70
N THR A 98 4.28 -5.93 -5.52
CA THR A 98 5.49 -6.24 -4.78
C THR A 98 5.26 -6.06 -3.27
N TYR A 99 5.88 -6.95 -2.50
CA TYR A 99 5.96 -6.88 -1.03
C TYR A 99 7.40 -6.60 -0.57
N ASP A 100 8.32 -6.36 -1.52
CA ASP A 100 9.72 -6.06 -1.23
C ASP A 100 9.86 -4.67 -0.62
N LEU A 101 10.73 -4.58 0.37
CA LEU A 101 11.03 -3.31 1.01
C LEU A 101 12.01 -2.50 0.16
N THR A 102 11.68 -1.25 -0.07
CA THR A 102 12.62 -0.28 -0.64
C THR A 102 13.81 -0.06 0.30
N PRO A 103 14.96 0.44 -0.20
CA PRO A 103 16.10 0.77 0.65
C PRO A 103 15.75 1.72 1.81
N LYS A 104 14.90 2.72 1.55
CA LYS A 104 14.42 3.66 2.55
C LYS A 104 13.59 2.96 3.65
N GLN A 105 12.70 2.03 3.26
CA GLN A 105 11.90 1.25 4.22
C GLN A 105 12.78 0.30 5.04
N LYS A 106 13.79 -0.34 4.43
CA LYS A 106 14.77 -1.18 5.16
C LYS A 106 15.49 -0.37 6.23
N LYS A 107 15.98 0.82 5.88
CA LYS A 107 16.62 1.75 6.84
C LYS A 107 15.65 2.18 7.94
N SER A 108 14.41 2.49 7.62
CA SER A 108 13.39 2.84 8.63
C SER A 108 13.12 1.71 9.62
N ARG A 109 13.27 0.44 9.20
CA ARG A 109 13.11 -0.71 10.09
C ARG A 109 14.16 -0.80 11.19
N GLU A 110 15.34 -0.23 11.01
CA GLU A 110 16.37 -0.14 12.06
C GLU A 110 15.87 0.62 13.29
N HIS A 111 14.88 1.51 13.10
CA HIS A 111 14.21 2.24 14.17
C HIS A 111 12.93 1.57 14.68
N SER A 112 12.63 0.35 14.26
CA SER A 112 11.50 -0.42 14.78
C SER A 112 11.72 -0.80 16.24
N ARG A 113 10.67 -1.28 16.88
CA ARG A 113 10.77 -1.77 18.26
C ARG A 113 11.30 -3.19 18.29
N SER A 114 12.05 -3.50 19.34
CA SER A 114 12.45 -4.85 19.72
C SER A 114 12.36 -5.03 21.24
N LEU A 115 12.62 -6.22 21.73
CA LEU A 115 12.52 -6.54 23.15
C LEU A 115 13.84 -6.25 23.85
N PHE A 116 13.74 -5.70 25.06
CA PHE A 116 14.84 -5.32 25.91
C PHE A 116 14.55 -5.71 27.35
N VAL A 117 15.61 -6.01 28.09
CA VAL A 117 15.60 -6.07 29.55
C VAL A 117 15.32 -4.66 30.10
N ALA A 118 14.27 -4.53 30.90
CA ALA A 118 13.79 -3.25 31.44
C ALA A 118 14.15 -3.01 32.91
N GLN A 119 14.76 -3.99 33.57
CA GLN A 119 15.35 -3.92 34.92
C GLN A 119 16.55 -4.85 34.97
N ASP A 120 17.52 -4.62 35.88
CA ASP A 120 18.61 -5.56 36.09
C ASP A 120 18.05 -6.92 36.50
N MET A 121 18.52 -7.97 35.86
CA MET A 121 18.07 -9.38 36.09
C MET A 121 19.27 -10.26 36.41
N LYS A 122 19.03 -11.23 37.28
CA LYS A 122 19.98 -12.29 37.62
C LYS A 122 19.64 -13.59 36.89
N ALA A 123 20.63 -14.43 36.65
CA ALA A 123 20.39 -15.77 36.10
C ALA A 123 19.31 -16.49 36.91
N GLY A 124 18.30 -17.04 36.22
CA GLY A 124 17.16 -17.72 36.81
C GLY A 124 15.94 -16.82 37.09
N ASP A 125 16.05 -15.51 37.01
CA ASP A 125 14.90 -14.59 37.14
C ASP A 125 13.89 -14.85 36.02
N VAL A 126 12.60 -14.61 36.32
CA VAL A 126 11.49 -14.83 35.40
C VAL A 126 11.20 -13.54 34.64
N PHE A 127 10.95 -13.62 33.33
CA PHE A 127 10.50 -12.48 32.55
C PHE A 127 9.06 -12.11 32.91
N THR A 128 8.85 -10.84 33.24
CA THR A 128 7.56 -10.23 33.60
C THR A 128 7.33 -8.95 32.79
N PRO A 129 6.11 -8.38 32.79
CA PRO A 129 5.86 -7.10 32.13
C PRO A 129 6.67 -5.94 32.69
N GLU A 130 7.22 -6.03 33.90
CA GLU A 130 8.02 -5.00 34.55
C GLU A 130 9.48 -5.02 34.05
N ASN A 131 10.05 -6.21 33.83
CA ASN A 131 11.46 -6.39 33.47
C ASN A 131 11.71 -6.70 31.99
N LEU A 132 10.66 -6.89 31.17
CA LEU A 132 10.73 -7.09 29.72
C LEU A 132 9.88 -6.04 29.00
N ARG A 133 10.47 -5.24 28.11
CA ARG A 133 9.75 -4.20 27.39
C ARG A 133 10.06 -4.17 25.91
N SER A 134 9.07 -3.71 25.13
CA SER A 134 9.21 -3.42 23.71
C SER A 134 9.57 -1.93 23.52
N VAL A 135 10.81 -1.66 23.16
CA VAL A 135 11.33 -0.29 22.93
C VAL A 135 12.14 -0.22 21.64
N ARG A 136 12.56 0.96 21.21
CA ARG A 136 13.48 1.18 20.09
C ARG A 136 14.92 1.19 20.61
N PRO A 137 15.90 0.79 19.76
CA PRO A 137 15.88 0.37 18.35
C PRO A 137 15.60 -1.13 18.16
N SER A 138 15.68 -1.60 16.89
CA SER A 138 15.41 -3.00 16.51
C SER A 138 16.64 -3.90 16.59
N CYS A 139 17.42 -3.81 17.67
CA CYS A 139 18.63 -4.64 17.90
C CYS A 139 18.40 -5.84 18.81
N GLY A 140 17.22 -6.00 19.40
CA GLY A 140 16.82 -7.15 20.20
C GLY A 140 15.84 -8.07 19.46
N LEU A 141 15.32 -9.11 20.12
CA LEU A 141 14.30 -10.00 19.59
C LEU A 141 13.07 -9.22 19.14
N HIS A 142 12.43 -9.69 18.07
CA HIS A 142 11.22 -9.08 17.54
C HIS A 142 10.07 -9.09 18.56
N THR A 143 9.29 -8.02 18.61
CA THR A 143 8.20 -7.81 19.57
C THR A 143 7.13 -8.91 19.57
N ARG A 144 6.97 -9.66 18.48
CA ARG A 144 6.03 -10.80 18.40
C ARG A 144 6.29 -11.89 19.43
N TYR A 145 7.51 -11.96 19.96
CA TYR A 145 7.91 -12.95 20.95
C TYR A 145 7.64 -12.52 22.40
N TYR A 146 7.02 -11.33 22.60
CA TYR A 146 6.82 -10.78 23.93
C TYR A 146 6.04 -11.74 24.84
N GLU A 147 4.87 -12.17 24.40
CA GLU A 147 4.03 -13.10 25.19
C GLU A 147 4.68 -14.46 25.37
N GLU A 148 5.47 -14.91 24.41
CA GLU A 148 6.18 -16.18 24.48
C GLU A 148 7.29 -16.15 25.52
N LEU A 149 7.91 -15.00 25.78
CA LEU A 149 8.98 -14.84 26.73
C LEU A 149 8.49 -14.68 28.18
N LEU A 150 7.30 -14.12 28.37
CA LEU A 150 6.74 -13.96 29.71
C LEU A 150 6.63 -15.33 30.41
N GLY A 151 7.08 -15.37 31.68
CA GLY A 151 7.11 -16.59 32.48
C GLY A 151 8.32 -17.50 32.26
N LYS A 152 9.12 -17.29 31.20
CA LYS A 152 10.41 -18.00 31.00
C LYS A 152 11.48 -17.38 31.88
N ARG A 153 12.61 -18.11 32.05
CA ARG A 153 13.74 -17.67 32.87
C ARG A 153 14.87 -17.15 32.01
N ILE A 154 15.59 -16.15 32.56
CA ILE A 154 16.84 -15.70 31.96
C ILE A 154 17.98 -16.62 32.30
N THR A 155 18.87 -16.92 31.34
CA THR A 155 19.97 -17.88 31.49
C THR A 155 21.20 -17.29 32.19
N ARG A 156 21.38 -15.99 32.16
CA ARG A 156 22.53 -15.27 32.74
C ARG A 156 22.14 -13.86 33.17
N ASP A 157 22.97 -13.23 33.99
CA ASP A 157 22.80 -11.85 34.42
C ASP A 157 22.71 -10.91 33.22
N ALA A 158 21.75 -9.98 33.25
CA ALA A 158 21.59 -8.93 32.27
C ALA A 158 21.23 -7.60 32.95
N ARG A 159 21.75 -6.51 32.43
CA ARG A 159 21.45 -5.14 32.93
C ARG A 159 20.29 -4.53 32.20
N LEU A 160 19.66 -3.56 32.82
CA LEU A 160 18.71 -2.66 32.18
C LEU A 160 19.25 -2.16 30.83
N GLY A 161 18.45 -2.25 29.78
CA GLY A 161 18.82 -1.82 28.42
C GLY A 161 19.54 -2.88 27.59
N THR A 162 19.75 -4.10 28.12
CA THR A 162 20.29 -5.24 27.33
C THR A 162 19.25 -5.63 26.27
N PRO A 163 19.62 -5.65 24.96
CA PRO A 163 18.74 -6.20 23.92
C PRO A 163 18.49 -7.69 24.16
N MET A 164 17.25 -8.12 24.01
CA MET A 164 16.92 -9.53 24.13
C MET A 164 17.48 -10.33 22.97
N ASP A 165 18.06 -11.48 23.31
CA ASP A 165 18.55 -12.49 22.38
C ASP A 165 18.13 -13.88 22.88
N TRP A 166 17.99 -14.86 21.98
CA TRP A 166 17.59 -16.21 22.36
C TRP A 166 18.56 -16.89 23.32
N SER A 167 19.85 -16.50 23.31
CA SER A 167 20.84 -17.01 24.28
C SER A 167 20.55 -16.56 25.72
N LEU A 168 19.74 -15.53 25.93
CA LEU A 168 19.30 -15.07 27.23
C LEU A 168 18.07 -15.82 27.76
N VAL A 169 17.46 -16.70 26.97
CA VAL A 169 16.19 -17.35 27.29
C VAL A 169 16.41 -18.82 27.59
N ASP A 170 15.95 -19.31 28.74
CA ASP A 170 15.90 -20.74 29.04
C ASP A 170 14.81 -21.40 28.18
N LEU A 171 15.25 -22.19 27.21
CA LEU A 171 14.39 -22.89 26.26
C LEU A 171 13.99 -24.29 26.73
N SER A 172 14.41 -24.72 27.91
CA SER A 172 14.17 -26.07 28.43
C SER A 172 12.68 -26.42 28.64
N LEU A 173 11.80 -25.43 28.60
CA LEU A 173 10.34 -25.56 28.75
C LEU A 173 9.56 -25.30 27.44
N ILE A 174 10.22 -25.28 26.29
CA ILE A 174 9.49 -25.09 25.02
C ILE A 174 8.92 -26.44 24.55
N HIS A 175 7.66 -26.72 24.80
CA HIS A 175 6.87 -27.53 23.88
C HIS A 175 6.67 -26.73 22.59
N ILE A 176 7.45 -27.05 21.55
CA ILE A 176 7.23 -26.52 20.20
C ILE A 176 5.91 -27.12 19.70
N SER A 177 4.80 -26.43 19.89
CA SER A 177 3.63 -26.67 19.07
C SER A 177 3.97 -26.19 17.66
N GLU A 178 4.16 -27.13 16.71
CA GLU A 178 4.32 -26.81 15.30
C GLU A 178 3.20 -25.84 14.86
N PRO A 179 3.53 -24.78 14.08
CA PRO A 179 2.50 -23.93 13.54
C PRO A 179 1.65 -24.76 12.57
N THR A 180 0.38 -24.99 12.93
CA THR A 180 -0.62 -25.56 12.04
C THR A 180 -0.64 -24.72 10.75
N ARG A 181 -0.13 -25.27 9.65
CA ARG A 181 -0.38 -24.74 8.30
C ARG A 181 -1.88 -24.68 8.12
N ARG A 182 -2.43 -23.48 8.12
CA ARG A 182 -3.75 -23.28 7.52
C ARG A 182 -3.58 -23.38 6.01
N VAL A 183 -4.20 -24.40 5.44
CA VAL A 183 -4.42 -24.62 4.01
C VAL A 183 -5.37 -23.56 3.49
#